data_8b5ce839e525a7f737914b8280469dfa
#
_entry.id   8b5ce839e525a7f737914b8280469dfa
#
_cell.length_a   1.000
_cell.length_b   1.000
_cell.length_c   1.000
_cell.angle_alpha   90.00
_cell.angle_beta   90.00
_cell.angle_gamma   90.00
#
_symmetry.space_group_name_H-M   'P 1'
#
loop_
_entity.id
_entity.type
_entity.pdbx_description
1 polymer ?
#
loop_
_entity_poly.entity_id
_entity_poly.type
_entity_poly.pdbx_seq_one_letter_code
_entity_poly.pdbx_strand_id
1 'polypeptide(L)'
;MGRLIVIFLPLLYQIPTWLQRLYRGVVWRMNPSSKVVYLTFDDGPIPECTPQVLDILSQYDVKATFFMVAENAVRYPLLLERVRNEGHAVGNHTYHHMRGCKHSLVDYINDIEMANQVLNTTLFRPPHGRMTSCQKRALRKQGYTICLWDVLTHDYNPNYSVEHMMKVIQRFVRNGSIITCHDSIKSKDRTLLLLPQLIQYLK
;
A
#
# COMPACT_ATOMS: atom_id res chain seq x y z
N MET A 1 -10.54 20.58 -13.19
CA MET A 1 -11.31 19.39 -12.79
C MET A 1 -10.53 18.32 -12.01
N GLY A 2 -9.19 18.35 -11.94
CA GLY A 2 -8.37 17.32 -11.26
C GLY A 2 -8.22 17.44 -9.74
N ARG A 3 -8.63 18.53 -9.11
CA ARG A 3 -8.43 18.75 -7.65
C ARG A 3 -9.47 18.09 -6.74
N LEU A 4 -10.70 17.85 -7.22
CA LEU A 4 -11.80 17.35 -6.39
C LEU A 4 -11.67 15.84 -6.04
N ILE A 5 -11.10 15.06 -6.94
CA ILE A 5 -11.03 13.58 -6.80
C ILE A 5 -10.04 13.16 -5.71
N VAL A 6 -8.99 13.95 -5.50
CA VAL A 6 -7.89 13.61 -4.57
C VAL A 6 -8.29 13.80 -3.09
N ILE A 7 -9.33 14.59 -2.80
CA ILE A 7 -9.69 14.97 -1.42
C ILE A 7 -10.48 13.88 -0.70
N PHE A 8 -11.22 13.02 -1.41
CA PHE A 8 -12.11 12.02 -0.81
C PHE A 8 -11.52 10.61 -0.68
N LEU A 9 -10.37 10.32 -1.31
CA LEU A 9 -9.77 8.99 -1.31
C LEU A 9 -9.54 8.36 0.08
N PRO A 10 -9.02 9.10 1.07
CA PRO A 10 -8.77 8.52 2.40
C PRO A 10 -10.00 8.27 3.25
N LEU A 11 -11.18 8.80 2.86
CA LEU A 11 -12.43 8.67 3.61
C LEU A 11 -13.29 7.49 3.15
N LEU A 12 -12.95 6.88 2.01
CA LEU A 12 -13.71 5.80 1.43
C LEU A 12 -13.01 4.46 1.68
N TYR A 13 -13.73 3.49 2.23
CA TYR A 13 -13.27 2.11 2.36
C TYR A 13 -13.00 1.45 1.00
N GLN A 14 -13.83 1.78 0.03
CA GLN A 14 -13.68 1.33 -1.36
C GLN A 14 -13.95 2.49 -2.31
N ILE A 15 -13.07 2.64 -3.30
CA ILE A 15 -13.27 3.62 -4.36
C ILE A 15 -14.27 3.08 -5.38
N PRO A 16 -15.37 3.79 -5.65
CA PRO A 16 -16.35 3.36 -6.65
C PRO A 16 -15.71 3.12 -8.03
N THR A 17 -16.11 2.05 -8.72
CA THR A 17 -15.50 1.64 -9.99
C THR A 17 -15.57 2.73 -11.07
N TRP A 18 -16.63 3.53 -11.08
CA TRP A 18 -16.76 4.65 -12.03
C TRP A 18 -15.70 5.72 -11.78
N LEU A 19 -15.34 5.98 -10.52
CA LEU A 19 -14.28 6.93 -10.14
C LEU A 19 -12.89 6.37 -10.49
N GLN A 20 -12.66 5.07 -10.30
CA GLN A 20 -11.45 4.40 -10.74
C GLN A 20 -11.23 4.56 -12.24
N ARG A 21 -12.31 4.45 -13.05
CA ARG A 21 -12.27 4.63 -14.51
C ARG A 21 -11.92 6.06 -14.93
N LEU A 22 -12.29 7.06 -14.14
CA LEU A 22 -11.93 8.47 -14.40
C LEU A 22 -10.46 8.76 -14.09
N TYR A 23 -9.89 8.07 -13.11
CA TYR A 23 -8.48 8.24 -12.72
C TYR A 23 -7.60 7.17 -13.37
N ARG A 24 -7.50 7.24 -14.70
CA ARG A 24 -6.77 6.26 -15.53
C ARG A 24 -5.25 6.27 -15.28
N GLY A 25 -4.62 5.13 -15.57
CA GLY A 25 -3.16 4.97 -15.55
C GLY A 25 -2.59 4.65 -14.18
N VAL A 26 -3.44 4.13 -13.30
CA VAL A 26 -3.04 3.50 -12.03
C VAL A 26 -3.80 2.17 -11.87
N VAL A 27 -3.23 1.27 -11.11
CA VAL A 27 -3.83 -0.02 -10.77
C VAL A 27 -4.60 0.13 -9.45
N TRP A 28 -5.92 -0.02 -9.51
CA TRP A 28 -6.79 0.00 -8.34
C TRP A 28 -7.15 -1.41 -7.87
N ARG A 29 -7.22 -2.32 -8.83
CA ARG A 29 -7.67 -3.69 -8.67
C ARG A 29 -7.04 -4.52 -9.78
N MET A 30 -6.71 -5.76 -9.48
CA MET A 30 -6.17 -6.72 -10.44
C MET A 30 -7.29 -7.42 -11.21
N ASN A 31 -6.93 -8.47 -11.98
CA ASN A 31 -7.87 -9.19 -12.82
C ASN A 31 -9.09 -9.71 -12.01
N PRO A 32 -10.32 -9.27 -12.30
CA PRO A 32 -11.51 -9.69 -11.57
C PRO A 32 -11.95 -11.13 -11.87
N SER A 33 -11.44 -11.74 -12.93
CA SER A 33 -11.76 -13.14 -13.28
C SER A 33 -11.01 -14.16 -12.44
N SER A 34 -9.94 -13.74 -11.75
CA SER A 34 -9.15 -14.60 -10.85
C SER A 34 -9.69 -14.52 -9.44
N LYS A 35 -9.95 -15.66 -8.80
CA LYS A 35 -10.31 -15.74 -7.37
C LYS A 35 -9.07 -15.51 -6.50
N VAL A 36 -8.46 -14.34 -6.64
CA VAL A 36 -7.26 -13.91 -5.92
C VAL A 36 -7.48 -12.52 -5.37
N VAL A 37 -6.97 -12.25 -4.19
CA VAL A 37 -6.85 -10.91 -3.59
C VAL A 37 -5.39 -10.64 -3.28
N TYR A 38 -5.03 -9.36 -3.18
CA TYR A 38 -3.66 -8.93 -2.99
C TYR A 38 -3.55 -8.15 -1.69
N LEU A 39 -2.86 -8.74 -0.70
CA LEU A 39 -2.53 -8.06 0.54
C LEU A 39 -1.35 -7.13 0.31
N THR A 40 -1.48 -5.90 0.79
CA THR A 40 -0.41 -4.92 0.70
C THR A 40 -0.24 -4.18 2.02
N PHE A 41 1.01 -3.83 2.34
CA PHE A 41 1.39 -3.10 3.54
C PHE A 41 2.14 -1.84 3.14
N ASP A 42 1.83 -0.72 3.78
CA ASP A 42 2.46 0.58 3.54
C ASP A 42 3.21 1.04 4.81
N ASP A 43 4.17 1.95 4.66
CA ASP A 43 4.93 2.69 5.68
C ASP A 43 6.15 1.97 6.28
N GLY A 44 6.20 0.64 6.29
CA GLY A 44 7.37 -0.10 6.81
C GLY A 44 8.66 0.07 5.98
N PRO A 45 9.71 -0.70 6.29
CA PRO A 45 9.77 -1.68 7.38
C PRO A 45 10.09 -1.04 8.73
N ILE A 46 9.50 -1.54 9.80
CA ILE A 46 9.84 -1.13 11.17
C ILE A 46 9.96 -2.36 12.11
N PRO A 47 10.92 -2.35 13.07
CA PRO A 47 11.13 -3.50 13.96
C PRO A 47 9.93 -3.83 14.85
N GLU A 48 9.12 -2.83 15.17
CA GLU A 48 7.99 -2.97 16.08
C GLU A 48 6.77 -3.69 15.46
N CYS A 49 6.71 -3.79 14.11
CA CYS A 49 5.54 -4.33 13.41
C CYS A 49 5.89 -5.31 12.30
N THR A 50 6.80 -4.95 11.39
CA THR A 50 7.09 -5.73 10.18
C THR A 50 7.47 -7.18 10.46
N PRO A 51 8.31 -7.51 11.49
CA PRO A 51 8.64 -8.91 11.79
C PRO A 51 7.41 -9.75 12.14
N GLN A 52 6.51 -9.22 12.97
CA GLN A 52 5.31 -9.94 13.38
C GLN A 52 4.32 -10.13 12.21
N VAL A 53 4.23 -9.15 11.31
CA VAL A 53 3.45 -9.28 10.06
C VAL A 53 4.02 -10.43 9.22
N LEU A 54 5.34 -10.50 9.04
CA LEU A 54 6.00 -11.56 8.30
C LEU A 54 5.78 -12.95 8.94
N ASP A 55 5.88 -13.05 10.27
CA ASP A 55 5.63 -14.29 11.00
C ASP A 55 4.19 -14.79 10.77
N ILE A 56 3.20 -13.90 10.80
CA ILE A 56 1.81 -14.25 10.51
C ILE A 56 1.66 -14.69 9.05
N LEU A 57 2.21 -13.95 8.09
CA LEU A 57 2.13 -14.32 6.67
C LEU A 57 2.76 -15.68 6.41
N SER A 58 3.91 -15.98 7.03
CA SER A 58 4.60 -17.26 6.96
C SER A 58 3.76 -18.39 7.54
N GLN A 59 3.15 -18.17 8.72
CA GLN A 59 2.27 -19.17 9.37
C GLN A 59 1.09 -19.59 8.48
N TYR A 60 0.58 -18.67 7.68
CA TYR A 60 -0.54 -18.94 6.78
C TYR A 60 -0.11 -19.25 5.34
N ASP A 61 1.18 -19.32 5.03
CA ASP A 61 1.73 -19.46 3.67
C ASP A 61 1.12 -18.47 2.69
N VAL A 62 1.16 -17.18 3.05
CA VAL A 62 0.63 -16.07 2.24
C VAL A 62 1.76 -15.12 1.86
N LYS A 63 1.80 -14.71 0.58
CA LYS A 63 2.71 -13.66 0.11
C LYS A 63 1.97 -12.33 -0.02
N ALA A 64 2.69 -11.24 0.20
CA ALA A 64 2.16 -9.89 0.18
C ALA A 64 3.08 -8.93 -0.59
N THR A 65 2.64 -7.70 -0.79
CA THR A 65 3.46 -6.61 -1.31
C THR A 65 3.65 -5.55 -0.24
N PHE A 66 4.90 -5.16 0.01
CA PHE A 66 5.27 -4.12 0.96
C PHE A 66 5.70 -2.85 0.21
N PHE A 67 4.92 -1.79 0.29
CA PHE A 67 5.29 -0.46 -0.21
C PHE A 67 6.06 0.27 0.88
N MET A 68 7.38 0.22 0.76
CA MET A 68 8.30 0.65 1.82
C MET A 68 8.70 2.10 1.70
N VAL A 69 8.77 2.79 2.83
CA VAL A 69 9.49 4.06 2.97
C VAL A 69 11.00 3.75 2.99
N ALA A 70 11.73 4.28 2.00
CA ALA A 70 13.12 3.87 1.81
C ALA A 70 14.05 4.31 2.95
N GLU A 71 13.76 5.41 3.62
CA GLU A 71 14.48 5.82 4.84
C GLU A 71 14.42 4.72 5.92
N ASN A 72 13.26 4.08 6.09
CA ASN A 72 13.12 2.94 7.00
C ASN A 72 13.90 1.72 6.49
N ALA A 73 13.86 1.45 5.19
CA ALA A 73 14.61 0.33 4.60
C ALA A 73 16.13 0.50 4.75
N VAL A 74 16.64 1.73 4.66
CA VAL A 74 18.05 2.05 4.94
C VAL A 74 18.37 1.86 6.42
N ARG A 75 17.48 2.29 7.30
CA ARG A 75 17.66 2.16 8.77
C ARG A 75 17.58 0.70 9.24
N TYR A 76 16.78 -0.13 8.57
CA TYR A 76 16.54 -1.53 8.92
C TYR A 76 16.77 -2.49 7.73
N PRO A 77 18.00 -2.56 7.20
CA PRO A 77 18.29 -3.30 5.97
C PRO A 77 17.99 -4.81 6.10
N LEU A 78 18.18 -5.39 7.27
CA LEU A 78 17.87 -6.81 7.51
C LEU A 78 16.37 -7.12 7.39
N LEU A 79 15.50 -6.15 7.66
CA LEU A 79 14.05 -6.33 7.45
C LEU A 79 13.69 -6.29 5.96
N LEU A 80 14.32 -5.41 5.18
CA LEU A 80 14.15 -5.39 3.73
C LEU A 80 14.61 -6.71 3.11
N GLU A 81 15.77 -7.23 3.54
CA GLU A 81 16.28 -8.53 3.10
C GLU A 81 15.33 -9.66 3.49
N ARG A 82 14.83 -9.65 4.71
CA ARG A 82 13.88 -10.66 5.19
C ARG A 82 12.61 -10.68 4.33
N VAL A 83 12.02 -9.52 4.03
CA VAL A 83 10.84 -9.40 3.17
C VAL A 83 11.11 -10.03 1.79
N ARG A 84 12.29 -9.76 1.21
CA ARG A 84 12.67 -10.34 -0.10
C ARG A 84 12.90 -11.85 -0.03
N ASN A 85 13.64 -12.29 0.98
CA ASN A 85 14.02 -13.71 1.13
C ASN A 85 12.80 -14.59 1.42
N GLU A 86 11.78 -14.05 2.09
CA GLU A 86 10.51 -14.74 2.30
C GLU A 86 9.58 -14.69 1.07
N GLY A 87 10.03 -14.12 -0.07
CA GLY A 87 9.31 -14.12 -1.35
C GLY A 87 8.18 -13.11 -1.44
N HIS A 88 8.20 -12.06 -0.63
CA HIS A 88 7.28 -10.95 -0.74
C HIS A 88 7.74 -9.94 -1.80
N ALA A 89 6.80 -9.23 -2.42
CA ALA A 89 7.13 -8.15 -3.34
C ALA A 89 7.42 -6.85 -2.59
N VAL A 90 8.39 -6.08 -3.11
CA VAL A 90 8.72 -4.74 -2.57
C VAL A 90 8.26 -3.68 -3.57
N GLY A 91 7.57 -2.67 -3.09
CA GLY A 91 7.19 -1.46 -3.80
C GLY A 91 7.79 -0.21 -3.17
N ASN A 92 7.88 0.86 -3.93
CA ASN A 92 8.40 2.15 -3.53
C ASN A 92 7.27 3.02 -2.94
N HIS A 93 7.48 3.53 -1.72
CA HIS A 93 6.57 4.46 -1.02
C HIS A 93 7.24 5.81 -0.73
N THR A 94 8.11 6.26 -1.66
CA THR A 94 9.03 7.41 -1.56
C THR A 94 10.15 7.19 -0.53
N TYR A 95 11.13 8.09 -0.51
CA TYR A 95 12.21 7.98 0.48
C TYR A 95 11.77 8.52 1.84
N HIS A 96 11.17 9.73 1.88
CA HIS A 96 10.77 10.42 3.11
C HIS A 96 9.25 10.39 3.38
N HIS A 97 8.50 9.43 2.83
CA HIS A 97 7.03 9.38 2.92
C HIS A 97 6.38 10.68 2.44
N MET A 98 6.87 11.22 1.32
CA MET A 98 6.55 12.54 0.82
C MET A 98 5.14 12.59 0.21
N ARG A 99 4.31 13.54 0.65
CA ARG A 99 2.97 13.77 0.08
C ARG A 99 3.09 14.53 -1.24
N GLY A 100 2.95 13.86 -2.39
CA GLY A 100 3.22 14.42 -3.72
C GLY A 100 2.55 15.76 -4.00
N CYS A 101 1.27 15.94 -3.66
CA CYS A 101 0.54 17.19 -3.92
C CYS A 101 1.04 18.42 -3.12
N LYS A 102 1.97 18.25 -2.18
CA LYS A 102 2.59 19.33 -1.39
C LYS A 102 3.98 19.72 -1.88
N HIS A 103 4.52 19.01 -2.86
CA HIS A 103 5.88 19.17 -3.35
C HIS A 103 5.92 19.42 -4.86
N SER A 104 6.99 20.07 -5.34
CA SER A 104 7.21 20.25 -6.77
C SER A 104 7.33 18.91 -7.50
N LEU A 105 7.19 18.94 -8.83
CA LEU A 105 7.40 17.74 -9.64
C LEU A 105 8.83 17.22 -9.47
N VAL A 106 9.81 18.11 -9.49
CA VAL A 106 11.24 17.77 -9.42
C VAL A 106 11.57 17.10 -8.08
N ASP A 107 11.21 17.76 -6.98
CA ASP A 107 11.50 17.23 -5.62
C ASP A 107 10.85 15.89 -5.40
N TYR A 108 9.61 15.72 -5.86
CA TYR A 108 8.88 14.46 -5.69
C TYR A 108 9.49 13.32 -6.50
N ILE A 109 9.89 13.57 -7.74
CA ILE A 109 10.55 12.56 -8.58
C ILE A 109 11.92 12.21 -8.01
N ASN A 110 12.71 13.18 -7.58
CA ASN A 110 14.03 12.94 -6.96
C ASN A 110 13.91 12.06 -5.71
N ASP A 111 12.91 12.31 -4.87
CA ASP A 111 12.66 11.51 -3.66
C ASP A 111 12.30 10.04 -3.99
N ILE A 112 11.53 9.83 -5.05
CA ILE A 112 11.19 8.48 -5.54
C ILE A 112 12.41 7.79 -6.14
N GLU A 113 13.23 8.50 -6.91
CA GLU A 113 14.45 7.96 -7.50
C GLU A 113 15.48 7.60 -6.42
N MET A 114 15.65 8.46 -5.41
CA MET A 114 16.47 8.16 -4.24
C MET A 114 15.99 6.89 -3.52
N ALA A 115 14.68 6.74 -3.34
CA ALA A 115 14.10 5.51 -2.80
C ALA A 115 14.39 4.30 -3.67
N ASN A 116 14.38 4.47 -4.99
CA ASN A 116 14.59 3.35 -5.91
C ASN A 116 16.02 2.85 -5.95
N GLN A 117 17.01 3.66 -5.56
CA GLN A 117 18.40 3.21 -5.38
C GLN A 117 18.51 2.14 -4.28
N VAL A 118 17.60 2.17 -3.30
CA VAL A 118 17.54 1.20 -2.18
C VAL A 118 16.60 0.04 -2.51
N LEU A 119 15.41 0.37 -3.02
CA LEU A 119 14.31 -0.60 -3.16
C LEU A 119 14.34 -1.36 -4.48
N ASN A 120 14.99 -0.83 -5.51
CA ASN A 120 15.13 -1.43 -6.84
C ASN A 120 13.83 -2.07 -7.36
N THR A 121 12.80 -1.25 -7.56
CA THR A 121 11.47 -1.70 -7.97
C THR A 121 10.78 -0.69 -8.89
N THR A 122 9.95 -1.18 -9.80
CA THR A 122 9.07 -0.34 -10.62
C THR A 122 7.64 -0.25 -10.07
N LEU A 123 7.34 -0.97 -8.96
CA LEU A 123 6.07 -0.81 -8.27
C LEU A 123 6.12 0.45 -7.40
N PHE A 124 5.10 1.29 -7.49
CA PHE A 124 5.03 2.53 -6.74
C PHE A 124 3.64 2.75 -6.16
N ARG A 125 3.59 3.19 -4.91
CA ARG A 125 2.35 3.71 -4.29
C ARG A 125 2.62 5.10 -3.71
N PRO A 126 1.85 6.13 -4.10
CA PRO A 126 2.02 7.47 -3.54
C PRO A 126 1.55 7.50 -2.07
N PRO A 127 2.33 8.09 -1.15
CA PRO A 127 1.89 8.32 0.22
C PRO A 127 0.53 8.99 0.29
N HIS A 128 -0.34 8.49 1.18
CA HIS A 128 -1.74 8.91 1.33
C HIS A 128 -2.60 8.75 0.05
N GLY A 129 -2.15 8.02 -0.96
CA GLY A 129 -2.82 7.91 -2.27
C GLY A 129 -2.83 9.21 -3.08
N ARG A 130 -1.94 10.18 -2.80
CA ARG A 130 -2.02 11.54 -3.33
C ARG A 130 -0.79 11.97 -4.10
N MET A 131 -0.99 12.29 -5.38
CA MET A 131 0.00 12.92 -6.26
C MET A 131 -0.71 13.79 -7.31
N THR A 132 0.05 14.66 -7.96
CA THR A 132 -0.48 15.48 -9.06
C THR A 132 -0.53 14.70 -10.38
N SER A 133 -1.32 15.19 -11.34
CA SER A 133 -1.38 14.59 -12.68
C SER A 133 -0.04 14.66 -13.44
N CYS A 134 0.77 15.70 -13.17
CA CYS A 134 2.10 15.83 -13.76
C CYS A 134 3.06 14.78 -13.20
N GLN A 135 3.06 14.58 -11.87
CA GLN A 135 3.85 13.54 -11.20
C GLN A 135 3.46 12.14 -11.69
N LYS A 136 2.15 11.84 -11.77
CA LYS A 136 1.65 10.58 -12.34
C LYS A 136 2.16 10.33 -13.76
N ARG A 137 2.09 11.36 -14.62
CA ARG A 137 2.55 11.23 -16.01
C ARG A 137 4.06 10.99 -16.10
N ALA A 138 4.85 11.70 -15.29
CA ALA A 138 6.30 11.53 -15.22
C ALA A 138 6.69 10.10 -14.80
N LEU A 139 6.12 9.60 -13.69
CA LEU A 139 6.39 8.25 -13.19
C LEU A 139 6.02 7.17 -14.22
N ARG A 140 4.88 7.30 -14.88
CA ARG A 140 4.49 6.36 -15.93
C ARG A 140 5.45 6.37 -17.13
N LYS A 141 5.99 7.54 -17.49
CA LYS A 141 7.01 7.63 -18.55
C LYS A 141 8.32 6.96 -18.16
N GLN A 142 8.65 6.95 -16.87
CA GLN A 142 9.81 6.26 -16.31
C GLN A 142 9.57 4.75 -16.08
N GLY A 143 8.41 4.21 -16.48
CA GLY A 143 8.11 2.79 -16.39
C GLY A 143 7.49 2.34 -15.05
N TYR A 144 7.18 3.26 -14.13
CA TYR A 144 6.54 2.87 -12.87
C TYR A 144 5.11 2.39 -13.07
N THR A 145 4.78 1.28 -12.42
CA THR A 145 3.41 0.80 -12.21
C THR A 145 2.88 1.40 -10.92
N ILE A 146 1.95 2.33 -11.04
CA ILE A 146 1.36 3.03 -9.89
C ILE A 146 0.20 2.21 -9.34
N CYS A 147 0.34 1.70 -8.12
CA CYS A 147 -0.66 0.87 -7.44
C CYS A 147 -1.36 1.70 -6.36
N LEU A 148 -2.68 1.74 -6.42
CA LEU A 148 -3.53 2.22 -5.34
C LEU A 148 -4.22 1.03 -4.67
N TRP A 149 -5.43 1.19 -4.17
CA TRP A 149 -6.18 0.14 -3.48
C TRP A 149 -7.63 0.07 -3.93
N ASP A 150 -8.20 -1.12 -3.88
CA ASP A 150 -9.64 -1.33 -3.99
C ASP A 150 -10.30 -1.22 -2.62
N VAL A 151 -9.67 -1.75 -1.57
CA VAL A 151 -10.16 -1.70 -0.20
C VAL A 151 -9.08 -1.19 0.76
N LEU A 152 -9.42 -0.17 1.56
CA LEU A 152 -8.57 0.39 2.60
C LEU A 152 -9.12 -0.02 3.97
N THR A 153 -8.30 -0.65 4.80
CA THR A 153 -8.71 -1.13 6.13
C THR A 153 -8.87 -0.02 7.15
N HIS A 154 -8.17 1.11 6.97
CA HIS A 154 -8.04 2.20 7.94
C HIS A 154 -7.46 1.75 9.30
N ASP A 155 -6.62 0.74 9.31
CA ASP A 155 -5.97 0.17 10.50
C ASP A 155 -5.13 1.17 11.30
N TYR A 156 -4.72 2.27 10.68
CA TYR A 156 -4.06 3.42 11.34
C TYR A 156 -5.02 4.31 12.15
N ASN A 157 -6.34 4.15 11.98
CA ASN A 157 -7.33 4.99 12.67
C ASN A 157 -7.70 4.37 14.03
N PRO A 158 -7.37 5.04 15.17
CA PRO A 158 -7.62 4.49 16.50
C PRO A 158 -9.12 4.34 16.84
N ASN A 159 -10.00 5.00 16.09
CA ASN A 159 -11.45 4.94 16.32
C ASN A 159 -12.11 3.71 15.70
N TYR A 160 -11.36 2.91 14.91
CA TYR A 160 -11.91 1.72 14.28
C TYR A 160 -11.43 0.45 14.97
N SER A 161 -12.39 -0.36 15.40
CA SER A 161 -12.12 -1.69 15.96
C SER A 161 -11.79 -2.69 14.84
N VAL A 162 -11.12 -3.79 15.20
CA VAL A 162 -10.84 -4.90 14.28
C VAL A 162 -12.14 -5.48 13.71
N GLU A 163 -13.18 -5.59 14.55
CA GLU A 163 -14.51 -6.05 14.12
C GLU A 163 -15.10 -5.13 13.03
N HIS A 164 -14.96 -3.82 13.21
CA HIS A 164 -15.40 -2.85 12.19
C HIS A 164 -14.65 -3.04 10.86
N MET A 165 -13.32 -3.19 10.93
CA MET A 165 -12.49 -3.42 9.75
C MET A 165 -12.88 -4.74 9.05
N MET A 166 -13.14 -5.81 9.80
CA MET A 166 -13.62 -7.08 9.22
C MET A 166 -14.97 -6.94 8.54
N LYS A 167 -15.92 -6.19 9.10
CA LYS A 167 -17.20 -5.88 8.42
C LYS A 167 -16.99 -5.13 7.09
N VAL A 168 -16.04 -4.20 7.05
CA VAL A 168 -15.66 -3.49 5.81
C VAL A 168 -15.08 -4.47 4.78
N ILE A 169 -14.16 -5.32 5.21
CA ILE A 169 -13.53 -6.34 4.35
C ILE A 169 -14.60 -7.28 3.77
N GLN A 170 -15.46 -7.85 4.61
CA GLN A 170 -16.53 -8.75 4.20
C GLN A 170 -17.50 -8.11 3.21
N ARG A 171 -17.75 -6.81 3.35
CA ARG A 171 -18.66 -6.08 2.47
C ARG A 171 -18.06 -5.71 1.11
N PHE A 172 -16.77 -5.39 1.06
CA PHE A 172 -16.19 -4.71 -0.10
C PHE A 172 -15.14 -5.53 -0.84
N VAL A 173 -14.52 -6.53 -0.21
CA VAL A 173 -13.52 -7.36 -0.87
C VAL A 173 -14.17 -8.22 -1.95
N ARG A 174 -13.50 -8.30 -3.09
CA ARG A 174 -13.93 -9.02 -4.28
C ARG A 174 -12.72 -9.52 -5.05
N ASN A 175 -12.92 -10.41 -6.00
CA ASN A 175 -11.86 -10.95 -6.86
C ASN A 175 -10.97 -9.82 -7.42
N GLY A 176 -9.67 -9.96 -7.29
CA GLY A 176 -8.70 -8.97 -7.73
C GLY A 176 -8.50 -7.78 -6.79
N SER A 177 -9.22 -7.68 -5.66
CA SER A 177 -9.04 -6.57 -4.73
C SER A 177 -7.61 -6.45 -4.24
N ILE A 178 -7.07 -5.23 -4.28
CA ILE A 178 -5.86 -4.81 -3.57
C ILE A 178 -6.33 -4.26 -2.23
N ILE A 179 -5.94 -4.94 -1.15
CA ILE A 179 -6.30 -4.59 0.23
C ILE A 179 -5.07 -3.91 0.85
N THR A 180 -5.25 -2.71 1.40
CA THR A 180 -4.17 -1.97 2.04
C THR A 180 -4.32 -2.01 3.56
N CYS A 181 -3.29 -2.54 4.19
CA CYS A 181 -2.94 -2.44 5.61
C CYS A 181 -1.66 -1.60 5.75
N HIS A 182 -1.24 -1.34 6.99
CA HIS A 182 0.00 -0.63 7.26
C HIS A 182 0.83 -1.39 8.29
N ASP A 183 2.14 -1.50 8.05
CA ASP A 183 3.08 -2.03 9.02
C ASP A 183 3.86 -0.89 9.71
N SER A 184 3.11 0.02 10.31
CA SER A 184 3.59 1.22 11.00
C SER A 184 3.27 1.20 12.50
N ILE A 185 3.96 2.04 13.29
CA ILE A 185 3.71 2.16 14.74
C ILE A 185 2.23 2.46 15.04
N LYS A 186 1.58 3.30 14.21
CA LYS A 186 0.19 3.71 14.41
C LYS A 186 -0.82 2.58 14.19
N SER A 187 -0.50 1.65 13.32
CA SER A 187 -1.40 0.56 12.90
C SER A 187 -1.11 -0.76 13.63
N LYS A 188 0.10 -0.95 14.16
CA LYS A 188 0.64 -2.18 14.70
C LYS A 188 -0.39 -3.05 15.42
N ASP A 189 -0.95 -2.56 16.51
CA ASP A 189 -1.81 -3.38 17.38
C ASP A 189 -3.08 -3.86 16.64
N ARG A 190 -3.65 -3.00 15.78
CA ARG A 190 -4.84 -3.34 14.99
C ARG A 190 -4.50 -4.25 13.83
N THR A 191 -3.41 -3.97 13.12
CA THR A 191 -2.97 -4.80 11.99
C THR A 191 -2.62 -6.22 12.43
N LEU A 192 -1.91 -6.37 13.53
CA LEU A 192 -1.54 -7.70 14.05
C LEU A 192 -2.76 -8.52 14.51
N LEU A 193 -3.79 -7.86 15.04
CA LEU A 193 -5.04 -8.53 15.41
C LEU A 193 -5.96 -8.79 14.20
N LEU A 194 -5.94 -7.91 13.20
CA LEU A 194 -6.76 -8.01 11.99
C LEU A 194 -6.25 -9.11 11.06
N LEU A 195 -4.94 -9.18 10.84
CA LEU A 195 -4.33 -9.95 9.78
C LEU A 195 -4.66 -11.45 9.83
N PRO A 196 -4.60 -12.16 10.97
CA PRO A 196 -5.02 -13.57 11.04
C PRO A 196 -6.49 -13.76 10.64
N GLN A 197 -7.39 -12.91 11.13
CA GLN A 197 -8.82 -12.99 10.84
C GLN A 197 -9.11 -12.71 9.36
N LEU A 198 -8.41 -11.72 8.79
CA LEU A 198 -8.50 -11.38 7.37
C LEU A 198 -8.05 -12.55 6.49
N ILE A 199 -6.91 -13.18 6.78
CA ILE A 199 -6.40 -14.30 6.00
C ILE A 199 -7.33 -15.51 6.10
N GLN A 200 -7.82 -15.83 7.30
CA GLN A 200 -8.78 -16.93 7.50
C GLN A 200 -10.08 -16.73 6.72
N TYR A 201 -10.57 -15.50 6.67
CA TYR A 201 -11.77 -15.17 5.90
C TYR A 201 -11.57 -15.31 4.38
N LEU A 202 -10.36 -15.02 3.88
CA LEU A 202 -10.05 -15.02 2.45
C LEU A 202 -9.69 -16.39 1.89
N LYS A 203 -9.32 -17.35 2.72
CA LYS A 203 -9.07 -18.76 2.35
C LYS A 203 -10.34 -19.58 2.29
#